data_cc3485a441c30507196442f45ca86902
#
_entry.id   cc3485a441c30507196442f45ca86902
#
_cell.length_a   1.000
_cell.length_b   1.000
_cell.length_c   1.000
_cell.angle_alpha   90.00
_cell.angle_beta   90.00
_cell.angle_gamma   90.00
#
_symmetry.space_group_name_H-M   'P 1'
#
loop_
_entity.id
_entity.type
_entity.pdbx_description
1 polymer ?
#
loop_
_entity_poly.entity_id
_entity_poly.type
_entity_poly.pdbx_seq_one_letter_code
_entity_poly.pdbx_strand_id
1 'polypeptide(L)'
;IKSRREVDFRTAGFYTPEFRDSNLNIHPQNEQLKEKYQKHMQYLFNTYGELVDKGIDVEDARFILPYCFHSNIIMGLDARELEKMVESFIYGRLSRIQELNEFGKILYEIIKEKVPYLTECIENSKMNSDNQFEYLEKIVKRPKIKILEKPELLSYTQNADDVVLKSNVMYHYQCSEKMADEILKELVEKDEHAKEKMMQNILHKEEKRELEQVSFSFQIPISLSILTHLTRHRMHPLLIPEFVPLWDMKNYITPETIKKSANDVYQKAVNENIKMFEEFKEQGIAEEDLIYFYIGAQMLNV
;
A
#
# COMPACT_ATOMS: atom_id res chain seq x y z
N ILE A 1 11.01 -10.41 8.67
CA ILE A 1 10.97 -9.94 7.27
C ILE A 1 12.36 -9.43 6.91
N LYS A 2 12.92 -9.88 5.79
CA LYS A 2 14.11 -9.25 5.22
C LYS A 2 13.73 -7.86 4.68
N SER A 3 14.46 -6.82 5.10
CA SER A 3 14.23 -5.45 4.65
C SER A 3 15.01 -5.16 3.38
N ARG A 4 14.34 -4.74 2.31
CA ARG A 4 14.98 -4.26 1.06
C ARG A 4 15.80 -2.96 1.25
N ARG A 5 15.77 -2.36 2.42
CA ARG A 5 16.58 -1.20 2.79
C ARG A 5 17.96 -1.57 3.28
N GLU A 6 18.13 -2.81 3.76
CA GLU A 6 19.32 -3.23 4.50
C GLU A 6 19.95 -4.49 3.91
N VAL A 7 19.22 -5.21 3.06
CA VAL A 7 19.66 -6.49 2.50
C VAL A 7 19.66 -6.40 0.98
N ASP A 8 20.77 -6.85 0.38
CA ASP A 8 20.89 -7.02 -1.07
C ASP A 8 20.00 -8.18 -1.55
N PHE A 9 19.13 -7.91 -2.50
CA PHE A 9 18.15 -8.85 -3.05
C PHE A 9 18.55 -9.46 -4.40
N ARG A 10 19.77 -9.23 -4.90
CA ARG A 10 20.19 -9.75 -6.22
C ARG A 10 20.08 -11.28 -6.37
N THR A 11 20.11 -12.02 -5.25
CA THR A 11 20.01 -13.48 -5.22
C THR A 11 18.72 -14.01 -4.59
N ALA A 12 17.73 -13.14 -4.36
CA ALA A 12 16.51 -13.52 -3.64
C ALA A 12 15.64 -14.52 -4.43
N GLY A 13 15.76 -14.55 -5.76
CA GLY A 13 14.83 -15.26 -6.63
C GLY A 13 13.48 -14.57 -6.74
N PHE A 14 12.61 -15.10 -7.59
CA PHE A 14 11.29 -14.52 -7.85
C PHE A 14 10.26 -15.59 -8.19
N TYR A 15 9.00 -15.26 -7.91
CA TYR A 15 7.83 -16.07 -8.26
C TYR A 15 7.56 -15.98 -9.77
N THR A 16 7.19 -17.11 -10.37
CA THR A 16 6.72 -17.18 -11.76
C THR A 16 5.28 -17.68 -11.74
N PRO A 17 4.28 -16.84 -12.10
CA PRO A 17 2.89 -17.27 -12.15
C PRO A 17 2.63 -18.21 -13.33
N GLU A 18 1.54 -18.97 -13.26
CA GLU A 18 0.89 -19.48 -14.47
C GLU A 18 0.17 -18.30 -15.14
N PHE A 19 0.47 -18.02 -16.41
CA PHE A 19 -0.21 -16.97 -17.14
C PHE A 19 -1.56 -17.46 -17.65
N ARG A 20 -2.62 -16.74 -17.29
CA ARG A 20 -4.01 -17.08 -17.57
C ARG A 20 -4.66 -16.05 -18.48
N ASP A 21 -5.69 -16.47 -19.19
CA ASP A 21 -6.55 -15.57 -19.97
C ASP A 21 -7.53 -14.77 -19.05
N SER A 22 -8.32 -13.89 -19.63
CA SER A 22 -9.32 -13.08 -18.91
C SER A 22 -10.38 -13.90 -18.15
N ASN A 23 -10.55 -15.18 -18.48
CA ASN A 23 -11.44 -16.11 -17.79
C ASN A 23 -10.71 -16.93 -16.73
N LEU A 24 -9.43 -16.63 -16.48
CA LEU A 24 -8.54 -17.32 -15.54
C LEU A 24 -8.23 -18.77 -15.95
N ASN A 25 -8.38 -19.14 -17.21
CA ASN A 25 -7.87 -20.40 -17.74
C ASN A 25 -6.41 -20.25 -18.15
N ILE A 26 -5.62 -21.31 -17.98
CA ILE A 26 -4.21 -21.30 -18.40
C ILE A 26 -4.12 -20.93 -19.88
N HIS A 27 -3.31 -19.91 -20.18
CA HIS A 27 -3.13 -19.41 -21.53
C HIS A 27 -2.47 -20.49 -22.43
N PRO A 28 -2.90 -20.65 -23.70
CA PRO A 28 -2.36 -21.66 -24.60
C PRO A 28 -0.83 -21.60 -24.80
N GLN A 29 -0.24 -20.41 -24.68
CA GLN A 29 1.21 -20.19 -24.79
C GLN A 29 1.89 -20.00 -23.42
N ASN A 30 1.29 -20.52 -22.34
CA ASN A 30 1.77 -20.31 -20.97
C ASN A 30 3.27 -20.60 -20.81
N GLU A 31 3.78 -21.72 -21.29
CA GLU A 31 5.20 -22.08 -21.13
C GLU A 31 6.14 -21.09 -21.83
N GLN A 32 5.76 -20.59 -23.03
CA GLN A 32 6.53 -19.57 -23.72
C GLN A 32 6.52 -18.22 -22.98
N LEU A 33 5.36 -17.85 -22.41
CA LEU A 33 5.20 -16.66 -21.62
C LEU A 33 6.02 -16.74 -20.32
N LYS A 34 6.00 -17.88 -19.64
CA LYS A 34 6.83 -18.11 -18.43
C LYS A 34 8.31 -17.97 -18.73
N GLU A 35 8.79 -18.59 -19.82
CA GLU A 35 10.20 -18.47 -20.23
C GLU A 35 10.59 -17.02 -20.53
N LYS A 36 9.73 -16.29 -21.23
CA LYS A 36 9.94 -14.87 -21.55
C LYS A 36 9.93 -14.01 -20.30
N TYR A 37 8.97 -14.22 -19.41
CA TYR A 37 8.87 -13.54 -18.13
C TYR A 37 10.10 -13.78 -17.26
N GLN A 38 10.54 -15.04 -17.11
CA GLN A 38 11.71 -15.38 -16.30
C GLN A 38 12.98 -14.69 -16.80
N LYS A 39 13.20 -14.65 -18.13
CA LYS A 39 14.33 -13.91 -18.72
C LYS A 39 14.24 -12.41 -18.40
N HIS A 40 13.04 -11.85 -18.47
CA HIS A 40 12.82 -10.44 -18.17
C HIS A 40 13.01 -10.11 -16.68
N MET A 41 12.45 -10.92 -15.76
CA MET A 41 12.66 -10.74 -14.34
C MET A 41 14.14 -10.85 -13.96
N GLN A 42 14.85 -11.85 -14.52
CA GLN A 42 16.29 -11.96 -14.31
C GLN A 42 17.06 -10.71 -14.80
N TYR A 43 16.63 -10.12 -15.91
CA TYR A 43 17.19 -8.86 -16.39
C TYR A 43 16.98 -7.71 -15.38
N LEU A 44 15.79 -7.58 -14.79
CA LEU A 44 15.54 -6.55 -13.77
C LEU A 44 16.37 -6.77 -12.50
N PHE A 45 16.53 -8.02 -12.05
CA PHE A 45 17.40 -8.35 -10.91
C PHE A 45 18.87 -8.08 -11.22
N ASN A 46 19.34 -8.35 -12.42
CA ASN A 46 20.68 -8.02 -12.86
C ASN A 46 20.90 -6.51 -12.90
N THR A 47 19.90 -5.74 -13.39
CA THR A 47 19.92 -4.28 -13.38
C THR A 47 20.01 -3.74 -11.95
N TYR A 48 19.23 -4.30 -11.01
CA TYR A 48 19.35 -3.95 -9.60
C TYR A 48 20.79 -4.16 -9.09
N GLY A 49 21.39 -5.33 -9.38
CA GLY A 49 22.78 -5.62 -9.03
C GLY A 49 23.77 -4.62 -9.65
N GLU A 50 23.58 -4.26 -10.93
CA GLU A 50 24.42 -3.25 -11.61
C GLU A 50 24.33 -1.87 -10.93
N LEU A 51 23.13 -1.46 -10.49
CA LEU A 51 22.94 -0.20 -9.76
C LEU A 51 23.70 -0.21 -8.43
N VAL A 52 23.62 -1.30 -7.67
CA VAL A 52 24.35 -1.47 -6.42
C VAL A 52 25.87 -1.46 -6.66
N ASP A 53 26.34 -2.16 -7.69
CA ASP A 53 27.77 -2.21 -8.04
C ASP A 53 28.33 -0.84 -8.51
N LYS A 54 27.45 0.04 -9.01
CA LYS A 54 27.76 1.46 -9.31
C LYS A 54 27.75 2.37 -8.07
N GLY A 55 27.52 1.81 -6.89
CA GLY A 55 27.51 2.55 -5.62
C GLY A 55 26.17 3.22 -5.29
N ILE A 56 25.09 2.85 -5.98
CA ILE A 56 23.72 3.25 -5.59
C ILE A 56 23.34 2.45 -4.34
N ASP A 57 22.87 3.14 -3.32
CA ASP A 57 22.38 2.50 -2.10
C ASP A 57 21.24 1.51 -2.41
N VAL A 58 21.23 0.38 -1.70
CA VAL A 58 20.19 -0.66 -1.87
C VAL A 58 18.78 -0.11 -1.64
N GLU A 59 18.63 0.95 -0.83
CA GLU A 59 17.37 1.63 -0.60
C GLU A 59 16.83 2.33 -1.85
N ASP A 60 17.68 2.87 -2.70
CA ASP A 60 17.32 3.49 -3.97
C ASP A 60 17.32 2.48 -5.12
N ALA A 61 18.30 1.59 -5.17
CA ALA A 61 18.40 0.56 -6.22
C ALA A 61 17.14 -0.34 -6.26
N ARG A 62 16.51 -0.62 -5.10
CA ARG A 62 15.28 -1.45 -5.01
C ARG A 62 14.08 -0.91 -5.77
N PHE A 63 14.12 0.34 -6.26
CA PHE A 63 13.03 0.91 -7.05
C PHE A 63 12.84 0.20 -8.39
N ILE A 64 13.86 -0.49 -8.91
CA ILE A 64 13.75 -1.34 -10.12
C ILE A 64 13.29 -2.76 -9.82
N LEU A 65 13.33 -3.22 -8.57
CA LEU A 65 12.94 -4.59 -8.22
C LEU A 65 11.43 -4.80 -8.39
N PRO A 66 11.02 -5.85 -9.13
CA PRO A 66 9.62 -6.23 -9.28
C PRO A 66 9.09 -6.86 -7.99
N TYR A 67 7.78 -6.75 -7.77
CA TYR A 67 7.13 -7.27 -6.54
C TYR A 67 6.92 -8.78 -6.54
N CYS A 68 7.51 -9.48 -7.48
CA CYS A 68 7.56 -10.94 -7.51
C CYS A 68 8.75 -11.56 -6.75
N PHE A 69 9.64 -10.77 -6.11
CA PHE A 69 10.81 -11.30 -5.39
C PHE A 69 10.41 -12.15 -4.18
N HIS A 70 11.17 -13.22 -3.94
CA HIS A 70 10.95 -14.09 -2.79
C HIS A 70 11.41 -13.42 -1.49
N SER A 71 10.61 -13.59 -0.43
CA SER A 71 10.93 -13.13 0.91
C SER A 71 10.36 -14.09 1.97
N ASN A 72 11.01 -14.15 3.13
CA ASN A 72 10.50 -14.92 4.26
C ASN A 72 9.83 -13.99 5.27
N ILE A 73 8.62 -14.35 5.69
CA ILE A 73 7.85 -13.60 6.69
C ILE A 73 7.49 -14.53 7.84
N ILE A 74 7.78 -14.09 9.08
CA ILE A 74 7.21 -14.70 10.29
C ILE A 74 6.11 -13.75 10.75
N MET A 75 4.91 -14.29 10.94
CA MET A 75 3.73 -13.53 11.26
C MET A 75 2.99 -14.16 12.43
N GLY A 76 2.62 -13.35 13.43
CA GLY A 76 1.71 -13.74 14.50
C GLY A 76 0.36 -13.06 14.27
N LEU A 77 -0.72 -13.83 14.28
CA LEU A 77 -2.10 -13.38 14.10
C LEU A 77 -2.96 -13.96 15.21
N ASP A 78 -3.98 -13.22 15.63
CA ASP A 78 -5.08 -13.82 16.37
C ASP A 78 -6.02 -14.60 15.43
N ALA A 79 -6.90 -15.42 16.01
CA ALA A 79 -7.79 -16.30 15.25
C ALA A 79 -8.74 -15.53 14.33
N ARG A 80 -9.21 -14.36 14.72
CA ARG A 80 -10.11 -13.51 13.94
C ARG A 80 -9.43 -12.93 12.70
N GLU A 81 -8.20 -12.44 12.87
CA GLU A 81 -7.44 -11.90 11.73
C GLU A 81 -6.96 -13.03 10.79
N LEU A 82 -6.67 -14.22 11.32
CA LEU A 82 -6.37 -15.41 10.52
C LEU A 82 -7.58 -15.84 9.69
N GLU A 83 -8.78 -15.90 10.29
CA GLU A 83 -10.05 -16.19 9.61
C GLU A 83 -10.26 -15.25 8.41
N LYS A 84 -10.25 -13.94 8.64
CA LYS A 84 -10.42 -12.91 7.60
C LYS A 84 -9.38 -13.01 6.47
N MET A 85 -8.13 -13.30 6.82
CA MET A 85 -7.07 -13.45 5.84
C MET A 85 -7.32 -14.64 4.94
N VAL A 86 -7.65 -15.81 5.52
CA VAL A 86 -7.92 -17.03 4.75
C VAL A 86 -9.19 -16.90 3.92
N GLU A 87 -10.25 -16.31 4.48
CA GLU A 87 -11.48 -15.96 3.77
C GLU A 87 -11.18 -15.11 2.53
N SER A 88 -10.42 -14.03 2.69
CA SER A 88 -10.02 -13.14 1.59
C SER A 88 -9.23 -13.85 0.50
N PHE A 89 -8.37 -14.79 0.88
CA PHE A 89 -7.51 -15.53 -0.06
C PHE A 89 -8.24 -16.65 -0.79
N ILE A 90 -9.27 -17.26 -0.19
CA ILE A 90 -9.98 -18.39 -0.81
C ILE A 90 -11.25 -17.94 -1.51
N TYR A 91 -12.02 -17.03 -0.92
CA TYR A 91 -13.35 -16.65 -1.40
C TYR A 91 -13.49 -15.17 -1.76
N GLY A 92 -12.64 -14.30 -1.20
CA GLY A 92 -12.66 -12.87 -1.45
C GLY A 92 -11.97 -12.48 -2.76
N ARG A 93 -11.82 -11.18 -2.97
CA ARG A 93 -11.21 -10.61 -4.19
C ARG A 93 -9.77 -11.07 -4.45
N LEU A 94 -9.01 -11.41 -3.39
CA LEU A 94 -7.64 -11.90 -3.51
C LEU A 94 -7.55 -13.36 -3.97
N SER A 95 -8.68 -14.09 -4.01
CA SER A 95 -8.73 -15.47 -4.50
C SER A 95 -8.38 -15.60 -5.99
N ARG A 96 -8.50 -14.52 -6.76
CA ARG A 96 -8.13 -14.50 -8.17
C ARG A 96 -6.62 -14.40 -8.40
N ILE A 97 -5.85 -13.98 -7.38
CA ILE A 97 -4.38 -13.99 -7.40
C ILE A 97 -3.92 -15.39 -7.00
N GLN A 98 -3.35 -16.12 -7.95
CA GLN A 98 -3.03 -17.54 -7.80
C GLN A 98 -2.18 -17.83 -6.56
N GLU A 99 -1.07 -17.12 -6.38
CA GLU A 99 -0.16 -17.30 -5.23
C GLU A 99 -0.90 -17.16 -3.88
N LEU A 100 -1.78 -16.14 -3.76
CA LEU A 100 -2.55 -15.91 -2.53
C LEU A 100 -3.63 -16.97 -2.32
N ASN A 101 -4.28 -17.41 -3.39
CA ASN A 101 -5.28 -18.48 -3.31
C ASN A 101 -4.66 -19.81 -2.88
N GLU A 102 -3.51 -20.18 -3.44
CA GLU A 102 -2.77 -21.36 -3.05
C GLU A 102 -2.30 -21.30 -1.60
N PHE A 103 -1.78 -20.14 -1.18
CA PHE A 103 -1.40 -19.90 0.21
C PHE A 103 -2.60 -19.99 1.16
N GLY A 104 -3.74 -19.40 0.80
CA GLY A 104 -4.98 -19.51 1.55
C GLY A 104 -5.45 -20.94 1.75
N LYS A 105 -5.37 -21.78 0.69
CA LYS A 105 -5.71 -23.22 0.77
C LYS A 105 -4.78 -23.98 1.72
N ILE A 106 -3.49 -23.69 1.68
CA ILE A 106 -2.52 -24.31 2.61
C ILE A 106 -2.86 -23.94 4.05
N LEU A 107 -3.12 -22.67 4.32
CA LEU A 107 -3.51 -22.21 5.65
C LEU A 107 -4.83 -22.83 6.12
N TYR A 108 -5.81 -22.95 5.22
CA TYR A 108 -7.10 -23.57 5.51
C TYR A 108 -6.93 -25.04 5.95
N GLU A 109 -6.12 -25.85 5.28
CA GLU A 109 -5.86 -27.24 5.69
C GLU A 109 -5.17 -27.31 7.07
N ILE A 110 -4.27 -26.39 7.38
CA ILE A 110 -3.64 -26.29 8.72
C ILE A 110 -4.70 -25.93 9.78
N ILE A 111 -5.59 -24.98 9.48
CA ILE A 111 -6.68 -24.58 10.40
C ILE A 111 -7.61 -25.77 10.64
N LYS A 112 -7.99 -26.48 9.60
CA LYS A 112 -8.86 -27.65 9.67
C LYS A 112 -8.29 -28.74 10.59
N GLU A 113 -6.98 -28.92 10.56
CA GLU A 113 -6.30 -29.89 11.44
C GLU A 113 -6.19 -29.40 12.90
N LYS A 114 -5.82 -28.14 13.11
CA LYS A 114 -5.45 -27.62 14.45
C LYS A 114 -6.59 -26.92 15.17
N VAL A 115 -7.50 -26.27 14.44
CA VAL A 115 -8.57 -25.42 14.99
C VAL A 115 -9.86 -25.60 14.17
N PRO A 116 -10.44 -26.81 14.10
CA PRO A 116 -11.49 -27.17 13.16
C PRO A 116 -12.76 -26.30 13.25
N TYR A 117 -13.08 -25.72 14.40
CA TYR A 117 -14.25 -24.85 14.55
C TYR A 117 -14.16 -23.54 13.77
N LEU A 118 -12.95 -23.07 13.38
CA LEU A 118 -12.81 -21.90 12.52
C LEU A 118 -13.17 -22.18 11.06
N THR A 119 -13.15 -23.44 10.63
CA THR A 119 -13.48 -23.78 9.22
C THR A 119 -14.93 -23.46 8.88
N GLU A 120 -15.85 -23.67 9.82
CA GLU A 120 -17.27 -23.34 9.63
C GLU A 120 -17.46 -21.83 9.38
N CYS A 121 -16.75 -20.98 10.11
CA CYS A 121 -16.78 -19.53 9.90
C CYS A 121 -16.27 -19.15 8.51
N ILE A 122 -15.13 -19.71 8.10
CA ILE A 122 -14.52 -19.47 6.79
C ILE A 122 -15.43 -19.95 5.64
N GLU A 123 -16.07 -21.12 5.79
CA GLU A 123 -16.98 -21.66 4.78
C GLU A 123 -18.27 -20.86 4.65
N ASN A 124 -18.81 -20.36 5.77
CA ASN A 124 -20.01 -19.52 5.79
C ASN A 124 -19.77 -18.17 5.10
N SER A 125 -18.55 -17.65 5.08
CA SER A 125 -18.21 -16.38 4.41
C SER A 125 -18.31 -16.46 2.88
N LYS A 126 -18.29 -17.68 2.32
CA LYS A 126 -18.45 -17.95 0.89
C LYS A 126 -19.69 -17.29 0.28
N MET A 127 -20.71 -17.00 1.09
CA MET A 127 -21.94 -16.34 0.67
C MET A 127 -21.85 -14.81 0.59
N ASN A 128 -20.81 -14.19 1.15
CA ASN A 128 -20.67 -12.74 1.30
C ASN A 128 -19.55 -12.13 0.42
N SER A 129 -19.09 -12.85 -0.59
CA SER A 129 -17.97 -12.42 -1.46
C SER A 129 -18.33 -11.34 -2.47
N ASP A 130 -19.34 -10.51 -2.20
CA ASP A 130 -19.74 -9.45 -3.11
C ASP A 130 -18.61 -8.42 -3.30
N ASN A 131 -18.26 -8.20 -4.57
CA ASN A 131 -17.39 -7.11 -4.95
C ASN A 131 -18.07 -5.77 -4.59
N GLN A 132 -17.59 -5.11 -3.54
CA GLN A 132 -18.18 -3.83 -3.07
C GLN A 132 -18.17 -2.74 -4.15
N PHE A 133 -17.37 -2.89 -5.20
CA PHE A 133 -17.27 -1.95 -6.31
C PHE A 133 -18.10 -2.37 -7.55
N GLU A 134 -18.70 -3.56 -7.54
CA GLU A 134 -19.47 -4.07 -8.68
C GLU A 134 -20.57 -3.08 -9.12
N TYR A 135 -21.20 -2.43 -8.16
CA TYR A 135 -22.21 -1.40 -8.45
C TYR A 135 -21.62 -0.21 -9.22
N LEU A 136 -20.46 0.28 -8.80
CA LEU A 136 -19.79 1.40 -9.48
C LEU A 136 -19.29 1.00 -10.87
N GLU A 137 -18.71 -0.17 -11.01
CA GLU A 137 -18.16 -0.68 -12.27
C GLU A 137 -19.24 -0.93 -13.34
N LYS A 138 -20.47 -1.27 -12.93
CA LYS A 138 -21.63 -1.38 -13.84
C LYS A 138 -22.12 -0.04 -14.39
N ILE A 139 -21.93 1.05 -13.64
CA ILE A 139 -22.49 2.37 -13.98
C ILE A 139 -21.44 3.29 -14.57
N VAL A 140 -20.24 3.27 -14.05
CA VAL A 140 -19.17 4.20 -14.39
C VAL A 140 -18.03 3.47 -15.07
N LYS A 141 -17.73 3.87 -16.31
CA LYS A 141 -16.53 3.39 -17.00
C LYS A 141 -15.30 3.87 -16.22
N ARG A 142 -14.37 2.94 -15.93
CA ARG A 142 -13.13 3.25 -15.22
C ARG A 142 -12.42 4.46 -15.82
N PRO A 143 -12.16 5.52 -15.03
CA PRO A 143 -11.44 6.69 -15.51
C PRO A 143 -9.97 6.35 -15.75
N LYS A 144 -9.31 7.14 -16.59
CA LYS A 144 -7.85 7.08 -16.73
C LYS A 144 -7.21 7.53 -15.41
N ILE A 145 -6.30 6.73 -14.88
CA ILE A 145 -5.57 7.05 -13.64
C ILE A 145 -4.71 8.30 -13.88
N LYS A 146 -4.83 9.27 -12.98
CA LYS A 146 -3.98 10.45 -12.93
C LYS A 146 -3.28 10.49 -11.57
N ILE A 147 -1.96 10.36 -11.59
CA ILE A 147 -1.14 10.53 -10.38
C ILE A 147 -0.97 12.02 -10.09
N LEU A 148 -1.14 12.41 -8.84
CA LEU A 148 -0.92 13.78 -8.39
C LEU A 148 0.57 14.15 -8.49
N GLU A 149 0.85 15.42 -8.74
CA GLU A 149 2.22 15.93 -8.74
C GLU A 149 2.74 16.21 -7.32
N LYS A 150 1.83 16.51 -6.40
CA LYS A 150 2.12 16.82 -5.00
C LYS A 150 0.96 16.39 -4.10
N PRO A 151 1.19 16.22 -2.78
CA PRO A 151 0.11 15.97 -1.83
C PRO A 151 -0.98 17.06 -1.88
N GLU A 152 -2.24 16.64 -1.77
CA GLU A 152 -3.41 17.52 -1.69
C GLU A 152 -4.12 17.32 -0.36
N LEU A 153 -4.45 18.41 0.32
CA LEU A 153 -5.29 18.42 1.52
C LEU A 153 -6.75 18.34 1.09
N LEU A 154 -7.42 17.23 1.40
CA LEU A 154 -8.82 16.98 1.02
C LEU A 154 -9.80 17.58 2.03
N SER A 155 -9.51 17.43 3.31
CA SER A 155 -10.35 17.95 4.40
C SER A 155 -9.52 18.14 5.67
N TYR A 156 -10.02 19.00 6.55
CA TYR A 156 -9.43 19.23 7.86
C TYR A 156 -10.49 19.74 8.84
N THR A 157 -10.23 19.60 10.14
CA THR A 157 -11.08 20.16 11.20
C THR A 157 -11.02 21.68 11.13
N GLN A 158 -12.19 22.32 10.91
CA GLN A 158 -12.29 23.79 10.93
C GLN A 158 -11.98 24.32 12.32
N ASN A 159 -11.31 25.49 12.39
CA ASN A 159 -10.90 26.12 13.65
C ASN A 159 -10.13 25.17 14.58
N ALA A 160 -9.20 24.40 14.01
CA ALA A 160 -8.46 23.35 14.71
C ALA A 160 -7.82 23.83 16.02
N ASP A 161 -7.24 25.02 16.04
CA ASP A 161 -6.64 25.60 17.25
C ASP A 161 -7.67 25.79 18.35
N ASP A 162 -8.85 26.30 18.01
CA ASP A 162 -9.93 26.52 19.02
C ASP A 162 -10.44 25.16 19.52
N VAL A 163 -10.55 24.14 18.68
CA VAL A 163 -10.93 22.79 19.10
C VAL A 163 -9.93 22.23 20.11
N VAL A 164 -8.64 22.35 19.83
CA VAL A 164 -7.56 21.89 20.73
C VAL A 164 -7.60 22.64 22.07
N LEU A 165 -7.69 23.96 22.02
CA LEU A 165 -7.74 24.81 23.25
C LEU A 165 -8.98 24.53 24.09
N LYS A 166 -10.17 24.42 23.47
CA LYS A 166 -11.40 24.05 24.16
C LYS A 166 -11.29 22.66 24.81
N SER A 167 -10.77 21.69 24.07
CA SER A 167 -10.57 20.35 24.59
C SER A 167 -9.68 20.33 25.82
N ASN A 168 -8.63 21.14 25.85
CA ASN A 168 -7.75 21.28 27.01
C ASN A 168 -8.50 21.89 28.22
N VAL A 169 -9.29 22.92 28.00
CA VAL A 169 -10.11 23.57 29.07
C VAL A 169 -11.17 22.59 29.58
N MET A 170 -11.90 21.94 28.68
CA MET A 170 -12.93 20.94 29.03
C MET A 170 -12.35 19.78 29.84
N TYR A 171 -11.19 19.27 29.44
CA TYR A 171 -10.50 18.20 30.17
C TYR A 171 -10.07 18.66 31.58
N HIS A 172 -9.49 19.87 31.70
CA HIS A 172 -8.98 20.38 32.97
C HIS A 172 -10.09 20.67 33.97
N TYR A 173 -11.17 21.36 33.54
CA TYR A 173 -12.26 21.79 34.40
C TYR A 173 -13.47 20.85 34.41
N GLN A 174 -13.47 19.79 33.62
CA GLN A 174 -14.62 18.89 33.43
C GLN A 174 -15.91 19.64 33.12
N CYS A 175 -15.82 20.65 32.26
CA CYS A 175 -16.90 21.57 31.94
C CYS A 175 -17.49 21.30 30.53
N SER A 176 -18.65 21.94 30.25
CA SER A 176 -19.26 21.89 28.90
C SER A 176 -18.49 22.76 27.91
N GLU A 177 -18.70 22.50 26.59
CA GLU A 177 -18.12 23.30 25.51
C GLU A 177 -18.46 24.80 25.65
N LYS A 178 -19.73 25.12 25.99
CA LYS A 178 -20.17 26.49 26.21
C LYS A 178 -19.38 27.19 27.35
N MET A 179 -19.17 26.49 28.45
CA MET A 179 -18.38 27.02 29.56
C MET A 179 -16.90 27.18 29.20
N ALA A 180 -16.35 26.27 28.37
CA ALA A 180 -14.98 26.38 27.86
C ALA A 180 -14.83 27.63 26.97
N ASP A 181 -15.80 27.94 26.13
CA ASP A 181 -15.82 29.18 25.34
C ASP A 181 -15.84 30.44 26.22
N GLU A 182 -16.64 30.46 27.31
CA GLU A 182 -16.69 31.54 28.26
C GLU A 182 -15.33 31.71 28.98
N ILE A 183 -14.72 30.63 29.42
CA ILE A 183 -13.39 30.65 30.07
C ILE A 183 -12.31 31.17 29.11
N LEU A 184 -12.31 30.72 27.85
CA LEU A 184 -11.33 31.19 26.86
C LEU A 184 -11.49 32.66 26.52
N LYS A 185 -12.72 33.17 26.48
CA LYS A 185 -12.98 34.61 26.32
C LYS A 185 -12.43 35.43 27.51
N GLU A 186 -12.78 35.03 28.73
CA GLU A 186 -12.27 35.67 29.94
C GLU A 186 -10.74 35.65 30.00
N LEU A 187 -10.13 34.53 29.56
CA LEU A 187 -8.68 34.39 29.55
C LEU A 187 -8.01 35.38 28.59
N VAL A 188 -8.57 35.53 27.37
CA VAL A 188 -8.05 36.46 26.36
C VAL A 188 -8.26 37.93 26.77
N GLU A 189 -9.35 38.24 27.46
CA GLU A 189 -9.58 39.59 28.03
C GLU A 189 -8.53 39.99 29.08
N LYS A 190 -7.99 38.99 29.82
CA LYS A 190 -6.95 39.21 30.84
C LYS A 190 -5.52 39.16 30.26
N ASP A 191 -5.30 38.41 29.23
CA ASP A 191 -4.00 38.22 28.56
C ASP A 191 -4.22 37.95 27.07
N GLU A 192 -3.95 38.94 26.22
CA GLU A 192 -4.13 38.82 24.77
C GLU A 192 -3.32 37.66 24.13
N HIS A 193 -2.22 37.26 24.77
CA HIS A 193 -1.36 36.14 24.33
C HIS A 193 -1.72 34.79 24.99
N ALA A 194 -2.82 34.72 25.72
CA ALA A 194 -3.16 33.51 26.48
C ALA A 194 -3.33 32.26 25.61
N LYS A 195 -3.99 32.37 24.46
CA LYS A 195 -4.17 31.24 23.52
C LYS A 195 -2.84 30.71 23.02
N GLU A 196 -1.89 31.58 22.65
CA GLU A 196 -0.55 31.17 22.20
C GLU A 196 0.21 30.45 23.30
N LYS A 197 0.19 30.98 24.53
CA LYS A 197 0.84 30.35 25.69
C LYS A 197 0.24 28.99 26.01
N MET A 198 -1.08 28.88 25.97
CA MET A 198 -1.76 27.58 26.15
C MET A 198 -1.38 26.57 25.06
N MET A 199 -1.39 26.98 23.79
CA MET A 199 -1.00 26.11 22.68
C MET A 199 0.45 25.63 22.82
N GLN A 200 1.36 26.54 23.15
CA GLN A 200 2.76 26.17 23.43
C GLN A 200 2.85 25.15 24.57
N ASN A 201 2.10 25.35 25.67
CA ASN A 201 2.07 24.39 26.76
C ASN A 201 1.56 23.00 26.32
N ILE A 202 0.50 22.93 25.47
CA ILE A 202 -0.02 21.70 24.94
C ILE A 202 1.03 21.01 24.06
N LEU A 203 1.71 21.77 23.19
CA LEU A 203 2.72 21.24 22.27
C LEU A 203 4.00 20.73 22.98
N HIS A 204 4.29 21.22 24.19
CA HIS A 204 5.44 20.77 24.99
C HIS A 204 5.14 19.63 25.97
N LYS A 205 3.87 19.23 26.11
CA LYS A 205 3.51 18.07 26.92
C LYS A 205 4.06 16.77 26.31
N GLU A 206 4.29 15.77 27.15
CA GLU A 206 4.60 14.42 26.71
C GLU A 206 3.39 13.79 26.01
N GLU A 207 2.22 13.82 26.65
CA GLU A 207 0.94 13.36 26.10
C GLU A 207 0.16 14.55 25.53
N LYS A 208 -0.06 14.55 24.21
CA LYS A 208 -0.72 15.63 23.46
C LYS A 208 -2.10 15.19 22.98
N ARG A 209 -2.92 14.64 23.89
CA ARG A 209 -4.22 14.05 23.58
C ARG A 209 -5.22 15.03 22.99
N GLU A 210 -5.07 16.32 23.29
CA GLU A 210 -5.90 17.37 22.70
C GLU A 210 -5.73 17.46 21.18
N LEU A 211 -4.54 17.10 20.65
CA LEU A 211 -4.29 17.07 19.21
C LEU A 211 -5.02 15.92 18.50
N GLU A 212 -5.45 14.88 19.24
CA GLU A 212 -6.25 13.77 18.69
C GLU A 212 -7.70 14.22 18.37
N GLN A 213 -8.13 15.40 18.84
CA GLN A 213 -9.46 15.94 18.55
C GLN A 213 -9.56 16.62 17.18
N VAL A 214 -8.45 16.74 16.47
CA VAL A 214 -8.41 17.35 15.14
C VAL A 214 -7.88 16.36 14.12
N SER A 215 -8.39 16.45 12.90
CA SER A 215 -8.04 15.54 11.81
C SER A 215 -7.70 16.29 10.52
N PHE A 216 -6.83 15.68 9.73
CA PHE A 216 -6.45 16.15 8.40
C PHE A 216 -6.48 14.95 7.46
N SER A 217 -7.14 15.08 6.31
CA SER A 217 -7.15 14.04 5.27
C SER A 217 -6.40 14.54 4.05
N PHE A 218 -5.44 13.74 3.60
CA PHE A 218 -4.61 14.04 2.43
C PHE A 218 -4.77 12.96 1.37
N GLN A 219 -4.68 13.35 0.11
CA GLN A 219 -4.33 12.45 -0.98
C GLN A 219 -2.86 12.65 -1.32
N ILE A 220 -2.09 11.55 -1.31
CA ILE A 220 -0.62 11.61 -1.41
C ILE A 220 -0.15 10.72 -2.56
N PRO A 221 0.61 11.27 -3.55
CA PRO A 221 1.29 10.46 -4.55
C PRO A 221 2.54 9.82 -3.94
N ILE A 222 2.60 8.51 -3.95
CA ILE A 222 3.75 7.76 -3.41
C ILE A 222 4.14 6.59 -4.31
N SER A 223 5.37 6.12 -4.18
CA SER A 223 5.81 4.90 -4.84
C SER A 223 5.46 3.65 -4.02
N LEU A 224 5.38 2.49 -4.68
CA LEU A 224 5.22 1.19 -4.01
C LEU A 224 6.31 0.94 -2.97
N SER A 225 7.55 1.38 -3.24
CA SER A 225 8.64 1.27 -2.27
C SER A 225 8.36 2.05 -0.99
N ILE A 226 7.74 3.23 -1.09
CA ILE A 226 7.36 4.06 0.07
C ILE A 226 6.10 3.50 0.74
N LEU A 227 5.11 3.03 -0.02
CA LEU A 227 3.88 2.46 0.52
C LEU A 227 4.16 1.37 1.56
N THR A 228 5.14 0.49 1.30
CA THR A 228 5.51 -0.59 2.23
C THR A 228 6.04 -0.09 3.58
N HIS A 229 6.47 1.17 3.67
CA HIS A 229 6.86 1.81 4.93
C HIS A 229 5.68 2.55 5.56
N LEU A 230 4.90 3.27 4.75
CA LEU A 230 3.75 4.02 5.22
C LEU A 230 2.72 3.10 5.91
N THR A 231 2.48 1.91 5.37
CA THR A 231 1.57 0.90 5.97
C THR A 231 2.01 0.37 7.33
N ARG A 232 3.25 0.58 7.76
CA ARG A 232 3.73 0.20 9.09
C ARG A 232 3.33 1.19 10.18
N HIS A 233 2.97 2.41 9.81
CA HIS A 233 2.46 3.42 10.73
C HIS A 233 0.96 3.21 10.94
N ARG A 234 0.58 2.51 12.00
CA ARG A 234 -0.80 2.06 12.26
C ARG A 234 -1.72 3.14 12.79
N MET A 235 -1.19 4.32 13.13
CA MET A 235 -1.94 5.40 13.78
C MET A 235 -2.83 6.21 12.83
N HIS A 236 -2.70 6.02 11.52
CA HIS A 236 -3.52 6.71 10.52
C HIS A 236 -4.18 5.68 9.58
N PRO A 237 -5.46 5.87 9.27
CA PRO A 237 -6.12 5.04 8.26
C PRO A 237 -5.58 5.37 6.88
N LEU A 238 -5.33 4.33 6.07
CA LEU A 238 -4.88 4.45 4.69
C LEU A 238 -5.89 3.78 3.75
N LEU A 239 -6.33 4.51 2.74
CA LEU A 239 -7.09 3.95 1.62
C LEU A 239 -6.11 3.60 0.50
N ILE A 240 -5.71 2.33 0.47
CA ILE A 240 -4.75 1.82 -0.51
C ILE A 240 -5.53 1.32 -1.72
N PRO A 241 -5.22 1.81 -2.96
CA PRO A 241 -5.80 1.29 -4.18
C PRO A 241 -5.54 -0.21 -4.32
N GLU A 242 -6.47 -0.91 -4.94
CA GLU A 242 -6.27 -2.33 -5.26
C GLU A 242 -5.14 -2.51 -6.25
N PHE A 243 -4.39 -3.61 -6.11
CA PHE A 243 -3.35 -3.99 -7.07
C PHE A 243 -3.95 -4.38 -8.43
N VAL A 244 -5.14 -4.94 -8.39
CA VAL A 244 -5.97 -5.22 -9.54
C VAL A 244 -7.23 -4.35 -9.37
N PRO A 245 -7.48 -3.43 -10.21
CA PRO A 245 -7.12 -3.28 -11.62
C PRO A 245 -5.77 -2.61 -11.87
N LEU A 246 -5.30 -2.79 -13.10
CA LEU A 246 -3.99 -2.37 -13.57
C LEU A 246 -3.76 -0.86 -13.39
N TRP A 247 -2.62 -0.53 -12.79
CA TRP A 247 -2.12 0.83 -12.73
C TRP A 247 -1.42 1.21 -14.03
N ASP A 248 -1.28 2.52 -14.28
CA ASP A 248 -0.53 3.00 -15.43
C ASP A 248 0.97 2.80 -15.18
N MET A 249 1.58 1.87 -15.90
CA MET A 249 3.01 1.54 -15.79
C MET A 249 3.93 2.73 -16.14
N LYS A 250 3.41 3.75 -16.83
CA LYS A 250 4.18 4.96 -17.19
C LYS A 250 4.32 5.94 -16.02
N ASN A 251 3.52 5.78 -14.97
CA ASN A 251 3.63 6.58 -13.75
C ASN A 251 4.64 5.96 -12.79
N TYR A 252 5.90 6.37 -12.87
CA TYR A 252 6.97 5.89 -12.00
C TYR A 252 7.91 7.03 -11.59
N ILE A 253 8.62 6.82 -10.50
CA ILE A 253 9.63 7.74 -9.99
C ILE A 253 11.04 7.19 -10.22
N THR A 254 11.99 8.08 -10.47
CA THR A 254 13.42 7.78 -10.49
C THR A 254 14.07 8.45 -9.28
N PRO A 255 14.71 7.70 -8.36
CA PRO A 255 15.46 8.28 -7.25
C PRO A 255 16.55 9.25 -7.72
N GLU A 256 16.81 10.30 -6.95
CA GLU A 256 17.77 11.35 -7.33
C GLU A 256 19.22 10.84 -7.44
N THR A 257 19.60 9.86 -6.64
CA THR A 257 20.92 9.20 -6.71
C THR A 257 21.09 8.47 -8.05
N ILE A 258 20.04 7.78 -8.51
CA ILE A 258 20.02 7.08 -9.80
C ILE A 258 20.04 8.08 -10.95
N LYS A 259 19.28 9.18 -10.89
CA LYS A 259 19.31 10.24 -11.91
C LYS A 259 20.69 10.79 -12.14
N LYS A 260 21.49 10.92 -11.07
CA LYS A 260 22.84 11.52 -11.14
C LYS A 260 23.90 10.60 -11.72
N SER A 261 23.80 9.28 -11.51
CA SER A 261 24.92 8.37 -11.77
C SER A 261 24.60 7.13 -12.59
N ALA A 262 23.31 6.77 -12.76
CA ALA A 262 22.90 5.54 -13.44
C ALA A 262 21.58 5.68 -14.22
N ASN A 263 21.18 6.90 -14.57
CA ASN A 263 19.89 7.18 -15.18
C ASN A 263 19.63 6.34 -16.44
N ASP A 264 20.59 6.24 -17.35
CA ASP A 264 20.40 5.54 -18.63
C ASP A 264 20.10 4.07 -18.44
N VAL A 265 20.81 3.40 -17.53
CA VAL A 265 20.61 1.98 -17.19
C VAL A 265 19.22 1.78 -16.60
N TYR A 266 18.85 2.62 -15.66
CA TYR A 266 17.57 2.57 -15.01
C TYR A 266 16.40 2.83 -15.96
N GLN A 267 16.44 3.91 -16.74
CA GLN A 267 15.40 4.25 -17.71
C GLN A 267 15.22 3.17 -18.77
N LYS A 268 16.33 2.59 -19.25
CA LYS A 268 16.27 1.46 -20.18
C LYS A 268 15.50 0.29 -19.57
N ALA A 269 15.82 -0.08 -18.33
CA ALA A 269 15.17 -1.21 -17.66
C ALA A 269 13.68 -0.95 -17.38
N VAL A 270 13.31 0.26 -16.96
CA VAL A 270 11.91 0.64 -16.77
C VAL A 270 11.14 0.59 -18.10
N ASN A 271 11.70 1.12 -19.17
CA ASN A 271 11.07 1.12 -20.50
C ASN A 271 10.89 -0.31 -21.04
N GLU A 272 11.87 -1.19 -20.86
CA GLU A 272 11.76 -2.61 -21.24
C GLU A 272 10.68 -3.33 -20.37
N ASN A 273 10.56 -2.97 -19.10
CA ASN A 273 9.51 -3.51 -18.25
C ASN A 273 8.11 -3.05 -18.69
N ILE A 274 7.94 -1.79 -19.02
CA ILE A 274 6.68 -1.25 -19.56
C ILE A 274 6.32 -1.96 -20.88
N LYS A 275 7.29 -2.11 -21.78
CA LYS A 275 7.09 -2.80 -23.06
C LYS A 275 6.67 -4.26 -22.85
N MET A 276 7.32 -4.96 -21.94
CA MET A 276 7.01 -6.37 -21.65
C MET A 276 5.60 -6.50 -21.05
N PHE A 277 5.24 -5.63 -20.11
CA PHE A 277 3.91 -5.56 -19.53
C PHE A 277 2.82 -5.34 -20.61
N GLU A 278 3.00 -4.34 -21.48
CA GLU A 278 2.03 -4.05 -22.55
C GLU A 278 1.91 -5.24 -23.53
N GLU A 279 3.02 -5.89 -23.86
CA GLU A 279 2.99 -7.08 -24.72
C GLU A 279 2.17 -8.24 -24.11
N PHE A 280 2.35 -8.52 -22.82
CA PHE A 280 1.57 -9.55 -22.13
C PHE A 280 0.09 -9.17 -22.03
N LYS A 281 -0.19 -7.89 -21.80
CA LYS A 281 -1.54 -7.35 -21.78
C LYS A 281 -2.24 -7.48 -23.15
N GLU A 282 -1.53 -7.17 -24.25
CA GLU A 282 -2.03 -7.33 -25.62
C GLU A 282 -2.32 -8.77 -25.99
N GLN A 283 -1.61 -9.73 -25.39
CA GLN A 283 -1.88 -11.16 -25.53
C GLN A 283 -3.10 -11.63 -24.72
N GLY A 284 -3.77 -10.75 -24.00
CA GLY A 284 -4.99 -11.05 -23.23
C GLY A 284 -4.73 -11.75 -21.90
N ILE A 285 -3.53 -11.59 -21.33
CA ILE A 285 -3.21 -12.11 -20.00
C ILE A 285 -4.06 -11.43 -18.94
N ALA A 286 -4.57 -12.21 -17.99
CA ALA A 286 -5.38 -11.75 -16.87
C ALA A 286 -4.67 -10.66 -16.07
N GLU A 287 -5.43 -9.64 -15.64
CA GLU A 287 -4.89 -8.51 -14.87
C GLU A 287 -4.22 -8.99 -13.59
N GLU A 288 -4.73 -10.03 -12.96
CA GLU A 288 -4.22 -10.66 -11.76
C GLU A 288 -2.80 -11.23 -11.92
N ASP A 289 -2.45 -11.66 -13.14
CA ASP A 289 -1.13 -12.23 -13.42
C ASP A 289 -0.13 -11.15 -13.88
N LEU A 290 -0.62 -9.98 -14.30
CA LEU A 290 0.21 -8.84 -14.70
C LEU A 290 0.76 -8.02 -13.52
N ILE A 291 0.24 -8.20 -12.31
CA ILE A 291 0.69 -7.46 -11.12
C ILE A 291 2.18 -7.70 -10.79
N TYR A 292 2.71 -8.83 -11.21
CA TYR A 292 4.11 -9.22 -10.98
C TYR A 292 5.13 -8.41 -11.78
N PHE A 293 4.67 -7.60 -12.74
CA PHE A 293 5.49 -6.62 -13.45
C PHE A 293 5.64 -5.30 -12.69
N TYR A 294 4.85 -5.07 -11.62
CA TYR A 294 4.97 -3.84 -10.84
C TYR A 294 6.30 -3.80 -10.13
N ILE A 295 7.03 -2.69 -10.31
CA ILE A 295 8.32 -2.41 -9.69
C ILE A 295 8.18 -1.43 -8.53
N GLY A 296 9.20 -1.36 -7.67
CA GLY A 296 9.20 -0.45 -6.53
C GLY A 296 9.00 1.03 -6.86
N ALA A 297 9.33 1.42 -8.09
CA ALA A 297 9.16 2.78 -8.60
C ALA A 297 7.72 3.17 -8.95
N GLN A 298 6.83 2.20 -9.10
CA GLN A 298 5.45 2.45 -9.55
C GLN A 298 4.74 3.41 -8.62
N MET A 299 4.10 4.45 -9.20
CA MET A 299 3.41 5.51 -8.45
C MET A 299 1.92 5.22 -8.33
N LEU A 300 1.36 5.58 -7.17
CA LEU A 300 -0.06 5.51 -6.87
C LEU A 300 -0.46 6.70 -5.96
N ASN A 301 -1.75 7.00 -5.92
CA ASN A 301 -2.33 7.93 -4.94
C ASN A 301 -2.92 7.12 -3.77
N VAL A 302 -2.60 7.52 -2.56
CA VAL A 302 -3.20 6.97 -1.32
C VAL A 302 -3.90 8.06 -0.55
#